data_451d2e600fc6ab4b012a9a38c394868b
#
_entry.id   451d2e600fc6ab4b012a9a38c394868b
#
_cell.length_a   1.000
_cell.length_b   1.000
_cell.length_c   1.000
_cell.angle_alpha   90.00
_cell.angle_beta   90.00
_cell.angle_gamma   90.00
#
_symmetry.space_group_name_H-M   'P 1'
#
loop_
_entity.id
_entity.type
_entity.pdbx_description
1 polymer ?
#
loop_
_entity_poly.entity_id
_entity_poly.type
_entity_poly.pdbx_seq_one_letter_code
_entity_poly.pdbx_strand_id
1 'polypeptide(L)'
;IVMIIGGIVAVNAEKILSCGVLVLGVVAIHNFCGMMLGLLAAKIFHVEYTRATAIAIEVGMQNSGLAVSLAAANFAANPLATLPGAIFSVWHNIAGSIFAGIRRSGAENQTRTGENGVSAA
;
A
#
# COMPACT_ATOMS: atom_id res chain seq x y z
N ILE A 1 12.02 9.12 10.92
CA ILE A 1 11.36 8.96 9.61
C ILE A 1 10.61 10.24 9.24
N VAL A 2 9.68 10.76 10.06
CA VAL A 2 8.87 11.96 9.76
C VAL A 2 9.74 13.19 9.45
N MET A 3 10.78 13.44 10.22
CA MET A 3 11.69 14.58 9.99
C MET A 3 12.49 14.43 8.68
N ILE A 4 12.93 13.22 8.35
CA ILE A 4 13.64 12.94 7.10
C ILE A 4 12.73 13.15 5.89
N ILE A 5 11.53 12.60 5.96
CA ILE A 5 10.53 12.76 4.89
C ILE A 5 10.11 14.23 4.76
N GLY A 6 9.87 14.93 5.87
CA GLY A 6 9.54 16.35 5.89
C GLY A 6 10.65 17.21 5.27
N GLY A 7 11.91 16.93 5.58
CA GLY A 7 13.07 17.60 4.98
C GLY A 7 13.16 17.37 3.47
N ILE A 8 12.97 16.13 3.01
CA ILE A 8 12.97 15.80 1.56
C ILE A 8 11.84 16.52 0.84
N VAL A 9 10.64 16.53 1.40
CA VAL A 9 9.49 17.24 0.83
C VAL A 9 9.75 18.75 0.77
N ALA A 10 10.27 19.35 1.83
CA ALA A 10 10.53 20.78 1.87
C ALA A 10 11.58 21.22 0.82
N VAL A 11 12.68 20.46 0.68
CA VAL A 11 13.75 20.78 -0.29
C VAL A 11 13.30 20.58 -1.76
N ASN A 12 12.34 19.69 -2.00
CA ASN A 12 11.88 19.34 -3.34
C ASN A 12 10.45 19.85 -3.65
N ALA A 13 9.90 20.76 -2.87
CA ALA A 13 8.49 21.17 -2.95
C ALA A 13 8.08 21.60 -4.37
N GLU A 14 8.85 22.42 -5.08
CA GLU A 14 8.56 22.85 -6.45
C GLU A 14 8.53 21.69 -7.46
N LYS A 15 9.47 20.74 -7.31
CA LYS A 15 9.53 19.56 -8.18
C LYS A 15 8.43 18.55 -7.86
N ILE A 16 8.02 18.46 -6.59
CA ILE A 16 6.87 17.66 -6.18
C ILE A 16 5.59 18.20 -6.81
N LEU A 17 5.41 19.50 -6.86
CA LEU A 17 4.26 20.12 -7.52
C LEU A 17 4.20 19.85 -9.02
N SER A 18 5.35 19.78 -9.69
CA SER A 18 5.40 19.52 -11.15
C SER A 18 5.34 18.03 -11.52
N CYS A 19 5.98 17.15 -10.75
CA CYS A 19 6.08 15.71 -11.02
C CYS A 19 5.27 14.84 -10.05
N GLY A 20 4.76 15.41 -8.95
CA GLY A 20 4.16 14.65 -7.85
C GLY A 20 2.91 13.89 -8.26
N VAL A 21 2.09 14.45 -9.16
CA VAL A 21 0.88 13.76 -9.66
C VAL A 21 1.25 12.51 -10.46
N LEU A 22 2.28 12.59 -11.31
CA LEU A 22 2.77 11.43 -12.06
C LEU A 22 3.33 10.36 -11.12
N VAL A 23 4.18 10.77 -10.16
CA VAL A 23 4.79 9.86 -9.19
C VAL A 23 3.72 9.23 -8.30
N LEU A 24 2.72 10.00 -7.86
CA LEU A 24 1.58 9.49 -7.10
C LEU A 24 0.81 8.42 -7.90
N GLY A 25 0.57 8.68 -9.20
CA GLY A 25 -0.08 7.70 -10.08
C GLY A 25 0.69 6.39 -10.17
N VAL A 26 2.01 6.46 -10.40
CA VAL A 26 2.88 5.27 -10.44
C VAL A 26 2.89 4.53 -9.11
N VAL A 27 3.01 5.25 -8.00
CA VAL A 27 2.97 4.70 -6.64
C VAL A 27 1.64 4.01 -6.35
N ALA A 28 0.51 4.62 -6.74
CA ALA A 28 -0.82 4.05 -6.56
C ALA A 28 -0.99 2.75 -7.36
N ILE A 29 -0.58 2.74 -8.62
CA ILE A 29 -0.62 1.55 -9.48
C ILE A 29 0.26 0.46 -8.89
N HIS A 30 1.49 0.78 -8.48
CA HIS A 30 2.42 -0.20 -7.89
C HIS A 30 1.83 -0.84 -6.61
N ASN A 31 1.28 -0.02 -5.71
CA ASN A 31 0.63 -0.50 -4.48
C ASN A 31 -0.58 -1.40 -4.80
N PHE A 32 -1.44 -0.98 -5.72
CA PHE A 32 -2.59 -1.77 -6.15
C PHE A 32 -2.19 -3.10 -6.77
N CYS A 33 -1.20 -3.11 -7.67
CA CYS A 33 -0.65 -4.34 -8.24
C CYS A 33 -0.10 -5.28 -7.16
N GLY A 34 0.61 -4.75 -6.16
CA GLY A 34 1.09 -5.52 -5.02
C GLY A 34 -0.05 -6.20 -4.26
N MET A 35 -1.12 -5.45 -3.93
CA MET A 35 -2.31 -6.01 -3.25
C MET A 35 -2.99 -7.09 -4.10
N MET A 36 -3.12 -6.87 -5.42
CA MET A 36 -3.73 -7.86 -6.33
C MET A 36 -2.89 -9.13 -6.44
N LEU A 37 -1.57 -9.00 -6.53
CA LEU A 37 -0.66 -10.15 -6.53
C LEU A 37 -0.74 -10.94 -5.21
N GLY A 38 -0.83 -10.24 -4.07
CA GLY A 38 -1.05 -10.86 -2.77
C GLY A 38 -2.36 -11.65 -2.69
N LEU A 39 -3.47 -11.09 -3.20
CA LEU A 39 -4.76 -11.80 -3.30
C LEU A 39 -4.67 -13.00 -4.24
N LEU A 40 -4.01 -12.84 -5.39
CA LEU A 40 -3.84 -13.92 -6.36
C LEU A 40 -3.04 -15.08 -5.76
N ALA A 41 -1.94 -14.79 -5.09
CA ALA A 41 -1.14 -15.78 -4.38
C ALA A 41 -1.98 -16.49 -3.31
N ALA A 42 -2.69 -15.75 -2.47
CA ALA A 42 -3.57 -16.31 -1.45
C ALA A 42 -4.66 -17.23 -2.06
N LYS A 43 -5.21 -16.85 -3.21
CA LYS A 43 -6.20 -17.66 -3.93
C LYS A 43 -5.59 -18.97 -4.47
N ILE A 44 -4.40 -18.91 -5.05
CA ILE A 44 -3.69 -20.11 -5.56
C ILE A 44 -3.42 -21.10 -4.42
N PHE A 45 -3.02 -20.61 -3.24
CA PHE A 45 -2.76 -21.43 -2.07
C PHE A 45 -4.01 -21.75 -1.23
N HIS A 46 -5.21 -21.42 -1.71
CA HIS A 46 -6.50 -21.66 -1.03
C HIS A 46 -6.54 -21.11 0.41
N VAL A 47 -5.94 -19.94 0.61
CA VAL A 47 -5.88 -19.28 1.93
C VAL A 47 -7.24 -18.67 2.27
N GLU A 48 -7.67 -18.82 3.53
CA GLU A 48 -8.89 -18.24 4.06
C GLU A 48 -8.98 -16.72 3.81
N TYR A 49 -10.20 -16.21 3.63
CA TYR A 49 -10.49 -14.82 3.25
C TYR A 49 -9.79 -13.78 4.13
N THR A 50 -9.83 -13.95 5.46
CA THR A 50 -9.23 -13.01 6.41
C THR A 50 -7.70 -13.00 6.30
N ARG A 51 -7.10 -14.19 6.20
CA ARG A 51 -5.65 -14.34 6.01
C ARG A 51 -5.21 -13.85 4.63
N ALA A 52 -6.01 -14.09 3.59
CA ALA A 52 -5.77 -13.56 2.25
C ALA A 52 -5.75 -12.02 2.23
N THR A 53 -6.59 -11.39 3.04
CA THR A 53 -6.59 -9.93 3.22
C THR A 53 -5.28 -9.44 3.85
N ALA A 54 -4.79 -10.12 4.90
CA ALA A 54 -3.52 -9.78 5.53
C ALA A 54 -2.33 -9.94 4.55
N ILE A 55 -2.29 -11.04 3.80
CA ILE A 55 -1.26 -11.27 2.76
C ILE A 55 -1.30 -10.16 1.69
N ALA A 56 -2.49 -9.77 1.23
CA ALA A 56 -2.63 -8.72 0.22
C ALA A 56 -2.11 -7.36 0.74
N ILE A 57 -2.44 -7.02 1.98
CA ILE A 57 -1.94 -5.80 2.61
C ILE A 57 -0.41 -5.86 2.73
N GLU A 58 0.15 -6.95 3.24
CA GLU A 58 1.59 -7.11 3.45
C GLU A 58 2.37 -7.02 2.13
N VAL A 59 1.90 -7.66 1.06
CA VAL A 59 2.52 -7.59 -0.27
C VAL A 59 2.35 -6.19 -0.90
N GLY A 60 1.24 -5.51 -0.65
CA GLY A 60 1.00 -4.15 -1.13
C GLY A 60 1.78 -3.09 -0.36
N MET A 61 2.00 -3.28 0.95
CA MET A 61 2.73 -2.34 1.80
C MET A 61 4.24 -2.58 1.71
N GLN A 62 4.95 -1.60 1.11
CA GLN A 62 6.40 -1.66 0.93
C GLN A 62 7.14 -0.95 2.06
N ASN A 63 8.41 -1.31 2.29
CA ASN A 63 9.27 -0.61 3.23
C ASN A 63 9.76 0.72 2.63
N SER A 64 8.92 1.73 2.67
CA SER A 64 9.20 3.06 2.12
C SER A 64 10.38 3.76 2.80
N GLY A 65 10.61 3.53 4.09
CA GLY A 65 11.77 4.06 4.82
C GLY A 65 13.08 3.51 4.28
N LEU A 66 13.16 2.20 4.04
CA LEU A 66 14.31 1.56 3.42
C LEU A 66 14.51 2.07 1.98
N ALA A 67 13.43 2.20 1.20
CA ALA A 67 13.49 2.73 -0.16
C ALA A 67 14.09 4.15 -0.20
N VAL A 68 13.64 5.04 0.69
CA VAL A 68 14.20 6.40 0.82
C VAL A 68 15.68 6.36 1.20
N SER A 69 16.05 5.53 2.18
CA SER A 69 17.44 5.43 2.63
C SER A 69 18.38 4.90 1.56
N LEU A 70 17.96 3.85 0.84
CA LEU A 70 18.74 3.29 -0.27
C LEU A 70 18.85 4.27 -1.44
N ALA A 71 17.76 4.96 -1.77
CA ALA A 71 17.77 5.97 -2.81
C ALA A 71 18.73 7.13 -2.47
N ALA A 72 18.70 7.62 -1.24
CA ALA A 72 19.61 8.68 -0.77
C ALA A 72 21.09 8.25 -0.82
N ALA A 73 21.38 6.99 -0.43
CA ALA A 73 22.73 6.47 -0.41
C ALA A 73 23.31 6.21 -1.82
N ASN A 74 22.50 5.68 -2.73
CA ASN A 74 22.99 5.24 -4.04
C ASN A 74 22.78 6.27 -5.16
N PHE A 75 21.87 7.22 -4.99
CA PHE A 75 21.53 8.25 -5.96
C PHE A 75 21.70 9.66 -5.39
N ALA A 76 22.77 9.89 -4.61
CA ALA A 76 23.06 11.18 -3.97
C ALA A 76 23.09 12.37 -4.96
N ALA A 77 23.51 12.14 -6.21
CA ALA A 77 23.49 13.12 -7.27
C ALA A 77 22.07 13.47 -7.77
N ASN A 78 21.06 12.65 -7.46
CA ASN A 78 19.68 12.87 -7.86
C ASN A 78 18.73 12.75 -6.64
N PRO A 79 18.55 13.81 -5.87
CA PRO A 79 17.69 13.80 -4.67
C PRO A 79 16.23 13.39 -4.94
N LEU A 80 15.76 13.57 -6.19
CA LEU A 80 14.40 13.15 -6.59
C LEU A 80 14.19 11.63 -6.55
N ALA A 81 15.24 10.83 -6.55
CA ALA A 81 15.15 9.38 -6.44
C ALA A 81 14.50 8.92 -5.12
N THR A 82 14.50 9.77 -4.08
CA THR A 82 13.86 9.49 -2.79
C THR A 82 12.35 9.78 -2.81
N LEU A 83 11.87 10.57 -3.77
CA LEU A 83 10.49 11.05 -3.83
C LEU A 83 9.44 9.93 -3.91
N PRO A 84 9.59 8.90 -4.76
CA PRO A 84 8.63 7.80 -4.81
C PRO A 84 8.45 7.11 -3.45
N GLY A 85 9.53 6.85 -2.73
CA GLY A 85 9.50 6.26 -1.39
C GLY A 85 8.79 7.15 -0.37
N ALA A 86 9.02 8.47 -0.42
CA ALA A 86 8.37 9.43 0.45
C ALA A 86 6.85 9.50 0.21
N ILE A 87 6.43 9.58 -1.05
CA ILE A 87 5.01 9.59 -1.44
C ILE A 87 4.35 8.24 -1.07
N PHE A 88 5.04 7.14 -1.32
CA PHE A 88 4.56 5.80 -0.98
C PHE A 88 4.29 5.66 0.52
N SER A 89 5.12 6.25 1.37
CA SER A 89 4.97 6.22 2.83
C SER A 89 3.61 6.76 3.31
N VAL A 90 3.08 7.78 2.65
CA VAL A 90 1.76 8.33 2.94
C VAL A 90 0.67 7.51 2.26
N TRP A 91 0.85 7.23 0.96
CA TRP A 91 -0.15 6.57 0.14
C TRP A 91 -0.54 5.18 0.67
N HIS A 92 0.43 4.33 0.98
CA HIS A 92 0.12 2.95 1.37
C HIS A 92 -0.68 2.86 2.68
N ASN A 93 -0.52 3.80 3.60
CA ASN A 93 -1.32 3.86 4.82
C ASN A 93 -2.79 4.18 4.52
N ILE A 94 -3.04 5.12 3.60
CA ILE A 94 -4.40 5.48 3.17
C ILE A 94 -5.02 4.30 2.41
N ALA A 95 -4.34 3.80 1.39
CA ALA A 95 -4.83 2.71 0.53
C ALA A 95 -5.05 1.42 1.33
N GLY A 96 -4.12 1.07 2.23
CA GLY A 96 -4.23 -0.10 3.10
C GLY A 96 -5.42 -0.01 4.05
N SER A 97 -5.68 1.16 4.63
CA SER A 97 -6.84 1.39 5.51
C SER A 97 -8.16 1.27 4.76
N ILE A 98 -8.26 1.85 3.56
CA ILE A 98 -9.44 1.74 2.70
C ILE A 98 -9.66 0.28 2.29
N PHE A 99 -8.62 -0.40 1.83
CA PHE A 99 -8.69 -1.81 1.44
C PHE A 99 -9.12 -2.71 2.59
N ALA A 100 -8.55 -2.53 3.78
CA ALA A 100 -8.94 -3.27 4.98
C ALA A 100 -10.41 -3.04 5.35
N GLY A 101 -10.89 -1.80 5.25
CA GLY A 101 -12.30 -1.45 5.50
C GLY A 101 -13.25 -2.16 4.53
N ILE A 102 -12.96 -2.15 3.24
CA ILE A 102 -13.76 -2.85 2.21
C ILE A 102 -13.79 -4.35 2.48
N ARG A 103 -12.65 -4.94 2.78
CA ARG A 103 -12.52 -6.38 3.04
C ARG A 103 -13.20 -6.81 4.34
N ARG A 104 -13.19 -5.97 5.37
CA ARG A 104 -13.91 -6.22 6.62
C ARG A 104 -15.42 -6.35 6.38
N SER A 105 -16.01 -5.42 5.65
CA SER A 105 -17.44 -5.48 5.29
C SER A 105 -17.80 -6.76 4.53
N GLY A 106 -16.91 -7.24 3.66
CA GLY A 106 -17.07 -8.53 2.97
C GLY A 106 -17.04 -9.73 3.93
N ALA A 107 -16.16 -9.72 4.93
CA ALA A 107 -16.07 -10.79 5.93
C ALA A 107 -17.34 -10.86 6.82
N GLU A 108 -17.83 -9.71 7.27
CA GLU A 108 -19.06 -9.62 8.09
C GLU A 108 -20.29 -10.16 7.32
N ASN A 109 -20.38 -9.88 6.00
CA ASN A 109 -21.45 -10.41 5.17
C ASN A 109 -21.38 -11.95 5.02
N GLN A 110 -20.19 -12.52 4.90
CA GLN A 110 -20.01 -13.98 4.82
C GLN A 110 -20.46 -14.68 6.12
N THR A 111 -20.15 -14.11 7.27
CA THR A 111 -20.56 -14.65 8.57
C THR A 111 -22.08 -14.64 8.71
N ARG A 112 -22.74 -13.54 8.37
CA ARG A 112 -24.22 -13.42 8.41
C ARG A 112 -24.93 -14.40 7.48
N THR A 113 -24.37 -14.64 6.30
CA THR A 113 -24.96 -15.59 5.33
C THR A 113 -24.82 -17.02 5.83
N GLY A 114 -23.70 -17.36 6.46
CA GLY A 114 -23.47 -18.67 7.09
C GLY A 114 -24.43 -18.95 8.26
N GLU A 115 -24.66 -17.98 9.15
CA GLU A 115 -25.59 -18.10 10.27
C GLU A 115 -27.05 -18.28 9.82
N ASN A 116 -27.48 -17.53 8.80
CA ASN A 116 -28.84 -17.66 8.25
C ASN A 116 -29.06 -18.99 7.55
N GLY A 117 -28.04 -19.59 6.94
CA GLY A 117 -28.11 -20.91 6.30
C GLY A 117 -28.24 -22.07 7.31
N VAL A 118 -27.63 -21.94 8.48
CA VAL A 118 -27.70 -22.96 9.56
C VAL A 118 -29.02 -22.89 10.33
N SER A 119 -29.64 -21.69 10.43
CA SER A 119 -30.93 -21.51 11.10
C SER A 119 -32.16 -21.98 10.29
N ALA A 120 -31.94 -22.24 8.97
CA ALA A 120 -33.02 -22.65 8.04
C ALA A 120 -33.04 -24.17 7.75
N ALA A 121 -32.12 -24.93 8.32
CA ALA A 121 -32.02 -26.39 8.22
C ALA A 121 -32.36 -27.09 9.53
#